data_d2370114801b105b12e0e465b8309785
#
_entry.id   d2370114801b105b12e0e465b8309785
#
_cell.length_a   1.000
_cell.length_b   1.000
_cell.length_c   1.000
_cell.angle_alpha   90.00
_cell.angle_beta   90.00
_cell.angle_gamma   90.00
#
_symmetry.space_group_name_H-M   'P 1'
#
loop_
_entity.id
_entity.type
_entity.pdbx_description
1 polymer ?
#
loop_
_entity_poly.entity_id
_entity_poly.type
_entity_poly.pdbx_seq_one_letter_code
_entity_poly.pdbx_strand_id
1 'polypeptide(L)'
;MFAMGLFNKTKDDSNPFSRKADETFYQKALEELESNSINKGVYAKALADSAGDEAKAHSLYIKYRAKSLDDEQSIEILEKSHNIKIKKETERKYYWKRFFWELVIVIFSVFGLLIWLGSTEI
;
A
#
# COMPACT_ATOMS: atom_id res chain seq x y z
N MET A 1 21.14 20.25 -10.25
CA MET A 1 20.57 20.60 -8.94
C MET A 1 19.10 20.24 -8.94
N PHE A 2 18.80 18.98 -8.61
CA PHE A 2 17.41 18.52 -8.51
C PHE A 2 16.95 18.78 -7.08
N ALA A 3 16.08 19.76 -6.91
CA ALA A 3 15.34 19.96 -5.68
C ALA A 3 14.37 18.80 -5.53
N MET A 4 14.71 17.84 -4.69
CA MET A 4 13.75 16.90 -4.11
C MET A 4 12.75 17.76 -3.33
N GLY A 5 11.62 18.07 -3.96
CA GLY A 5 10.47 18.61 -3.28
C GLY A 5 10.02 17.58 -2.25
N LEU A 6 10.43 17.78 -1.02
CA LEU A 6 9.87 17.14 0.15
C LEU A 6 8.34 17.30 0.05
N PHE A 7 7.68 16.20 -0.26
CA PHE A 7 6.26 16.05 -0.06
C PHE A 7 6.00 16.16 1.45
N ASN A 8 6.02 17.38 1.93
CA ASN A 8 5.48 17.70 3.24
C ASN A 8 3.96 17.63 3.09
N LYS A 9 3.43 16.40 3.13
CA LYS A 9 2.00 16.17 3.27
C LYS A 9 1.63 16.66 4.66
N THR A 10 1.39 17.95 4.78
CA THR A 10 0.72 18.49 5.94
C THR A 10 -0.60 17.73 6.06
N LYS A 11 -0.72 16.95 7.13
CA LYS A 11 -1.94 16.23 7.47
C LYS A 11 -3.04 17.30 7.51
N ASP A 12 -3.99 17.17 6.61
CA ASP A 12 -5.11 18.12 6.55
C ASP A 12 -6.04 17.83 7.73
N ASP A 13 -5.80 18.53 8.83
CA ASP A 13 -6.58 18.44 10.07
C ASP A 13 -8.04 18.89 9.87
N SER A 14 -8.37 19.44 8.70
CA SER A 14 -9.74 19.84 8.35
C SER A 14 -10.62 18.65 7.94
N ASN A 15 -10.01 17.50 7.58
CA ASN A 15 -10.75 16.33 7.14
C ASN A 15 -11.29 15.55 8.37
N PRO A 16 -12.64 15.39 8.50
CA PRO A 16 -13.23 14.69 9.64
C PRO A 16 -12.82 13.20 9.71
N PHE A 17 -12.48 12.58 8.58
CA PHE A 17 -12.01 11.20 8.54
C PHE A 17 -10.61 11.05 9.13
N SER A 18 -9.70 12.00 8.87
CA SER A 18 -8.35 11.96 9.45
C SER A 18 -8.38 12.18 10.95
N ARG A 19 -9.22 13.09 11.45
CA ARG A 19 -9.39 13.31 12.90
C ARG A 19 -9.91 12.07 13.61
N LYS A 20 -10.93 11.41 13.04
CA LYS A 20 -11.49 10.19 13.62
C LYS A 20 -10.48 9.03 13.61
N ALA A 21 -9.67 8.91 12.56
CA ALA A 21 -8.58 7.94 12.51
C ALA A 21 -7.55 8.20 13.62
N ASP A 22 -7.17 9.46 13.82
CA ASP A 22 -6.26 9.86 14.90
C ASP A 22 -6.81 9.48 16.28
N GLU A 23 -8.06 9.79 16.57
CA GLU A 23 -8.70 9.42 17.83
C GLU A 23 -8.63 7.91 18.09
N THR A 24 -8.84 7.08 17.06
CA THR A 24 -8.75 5.63 17.19
C THR A 24 -7.34 5.14 17.49
N PHE A 25 -6.32 5.79 16.93
CA PHE A 25 -4.92 5.44 17.22
C PHE A 25 -4.52 5.83 18.65
N TYR A 26 -4.96 6.98 19.13
CA TYR A 26 -4.74 7.38 20.52
C TYR A 26 -5.46 6.44 21.49
N GLN A 27 -6.69 6.04 21.17
CA GLN A 27 -7.45 5.07 21.98
C GLN A 27 -6.71 3.72 22.04
N LYS A 28 -6.27 3.16 20.92
CA LYS A 28 -5.50 1.91 20.89
C LYS A 28 -4.20 2.01 21.70
N ALA A 29 -3.47 3.11 21.57
CA ALA A 29 -2.24 3.32 22.33
C ALA A 29 -2.50 3.37 23.86
N LEU A 30 -3.63 3.96 24.27
CA LEU A 30 -4.05 3.97 25.67
C LEU A 30 -4.44 2.57 26.14
N GLU A 31 -5.23 1.81 25.37
CA GLU A 31 -5.61 0.43 25.67
C GLU A 31 -4.39 -0.50 25.80
N GLU A 32 -3.36 -0.33 24.94
CA GLU A 32 -2.09 -1.07 25.06
C GLU A 32 -1.37 -0.75 26.38
N LEU A 33 -1.42 0.50 26.84
CA LEU A 33 -0.81 0.92 28.09
C LEU A 33 -1.57 0.35 29.30
N GLU A 34 -2.91 0.43 29.29
CA GLU A 34 -3.78 -0.09 30.37
C GLU A 34 -3.73 -1.62 30.47
N SER A 35 -3.67 -2.33 29.35
CA SER A 35 -3.58 -3.79 29.29
C SER A 35 -2.17 -4.34 29.52
N ASN A 36 -1.19 -3.47 29.74
CA ASN A 36 0.23 -3.81 29.85
C ASN A 36 0.82 -4.57 28.64
N SER A 37 0.19 -4.39 27.47
CA SER A 37 0.66 -4.94 26.18
C SER A 37 1.53 -3.95 25.40
N ILE A 38 2.43 -3.29 26.09
CA ILE A 38 3.24 -2.16 25.65
C ILE A 38 4.25 -2.57 24.56
N ASN A 39 4.33 -1.78 23.48
CA ASN A 39 5.45 -1.90 22.54
C ASN A 39 6.73 -1.39 23.21
N LYS A 40 7.61 -2.34 23.56
CA LYS A 40 8.84 -2.07 24.34
C LYS A 40 9.77 -1.06 23.66
N GLY A 41 9.87 -1.08 22.33
CA GLY A 41 10.72 -0.15 21.58
C GLY A 41 10.22 1.29 21.67
N VAL A 42 8.91 1.48 21.50
CA VAL A 42 8.28 2.80 21.61
C VAL A 42 8.32 3.31 23.05
N TYR A 43 8.13 2.42 24.03
CA TYR A 43 8.19 2.78 25.45
C TYR A 43 9.61 3.17 25.89
N ALA A 44 10.63 2.42 25.46
CA ALA A 44 12.02 2.76 25.74
C ALA A 44 12.41 4.14 25.20
N LYS A 45 11.93 4.49 24.01
CA LYS A 45 12.11 5.83 23.45
C LYS A 45 11.40 6.90 24.29
N ALA A 46 10.14 6.66 24.67
CA ALA A 46 9.39 7.58 25.51
C ALA A 46 10.06 7.81 26.88
N LEU A 47 10.59 6.75 27.48
CA LEU A 47 11.32 6.81 28.74
C LEU A 47 12.64 7.61 28.62
N ALA A 48 13.38 7.41 27.55
CA ALA A 48 14.59 8.19 27.26
C ALA A 48 14.28 9.68 27.09
N ASP A 49 13.24 10.00 26.33
CA ASP A 49 12.85 11.41 26.07
C ASP A 49 12.20 12.08 27.30
N SER A 50 11.69 11.30 28.26
CA SER A 50 11.16 11.80 29.54
C SER A 50 12.22 11.98 30.63
N ALA A 51 13.47 11.63 30.36
CA ALA A 51 14.56 11.61 31.34
C ALA A 51 14.26 10.71 32.57
N GLY A 52 13.51 9.62 32.38
CA GLY A 52 13.14 8.66 33.41
C GLY A 52 11.88 9.02 34.22
N ASP A 53 11.19 10.09 33.88
CA ASP A 53 9.89 10.42 34.48
C ASP A 53 8.80 9.53 33.88
N GLU A 54 8.25 8.61 34.66
CA GLU A 54 7.25 7.63 34.22
C GLU A 54 5.93 8.28 33.76
N ALA A 55 5.45 9.29 34.47
CA ALA A 55 4.18 9.96 34.10
C ALA A 55 4.31 10.65 32.75
N LYS A 56 5.45 11.29 32.51
CA LYS A 56 5.79 11.91 31.23
C LYS A 56 6.04 10.85 30.15
N ALA A 57 6.69 9.74 30.51
CA ALA A 57 6.92 8.61 29.58
C ALA A 57 5.61 8.01 29.07
N HIS A 58 4.59 7.85 29.93
CA HIS A 58 3.27 7.38 29.52
C HIS A 58 2.61 8.31 28.51
N SER A 59 2.66 9.61 28.75
CA SER A 59 2.11 10.60 27.82
C SER A 59 2.84 10.59 26.45
N LEU A 60 4.16 10.47 26.48
CA LEU A 60 4.98 10.38 25.28
C LEU A 60 4.77 9.04 24.55
N TYR A 61 4.59 7.96 25.29
CA TYR A 61 4.29 6.65 24.72
C TYR A 61 3.00 6.70 23.88
N ILE A 62 1.91 7.21 24.45
CA ILE A 62 0.63 7.33 23.74
C ILE A 62 0.82 8.12 22.44
N LYS A 63 1.53 9.25 22.49
CA LYS A 63 1.81 10.09 21.32
C LYS A 63 2.64 9.34 20.25
N TYR A 64 3.72 8.67 20.66
CA TYR A 64 4.59 7.97 19.73
C TYR A 64 3.94 6.72 19.17
N ARG A 65 3.17 5.99 19.99
CA ARG A 65 2.46 4.79 19.56
C ARG A 65 1.32 5.12 18.59
N ALA A 66 0.54 6.16 18.86
CA ALA A 66 -0.49 6.61 17.92
C ALA A 66 0.10 6.96 16.55
N LYS A 67 1.25 7.65 16.53
CA LYS A 67 1.96 7.94 15.28
C LYS A 67 2.48 6.68 14.60
N SER A 68 3.04 5.74 15.34
CA SER A 68 3.50 4.46 14.80
C SER A 68 2.36 3.66 14.16
N LEU A 69 1.17 3.66 14.77
CA LEU A 69 -0.02 3.00 14.23
C LEU A 69 -0.52 3.66 12.93
N ASP A 70 -0.45 4.98 12.84
CA ASP A 70 -0.76 5.73 11.61
C ASP A 70 0.22 5.39 10.48
N ASP A 71 1.51 5.32 10.80
CA ASP A 71 2.57 4.91 9.86
C ASP A 71 2.40 3.45 9.41
N GLU A 72 2.11 2.52 10.33
CA GLU A 72 1.84 1.10 10.04
C GLU A 72 0.65 0.93 9.09
N GLN A 73 -0.45 1.65 9.33
CA GLN A 73 -1.62 1.62 8.44
C GLN A 73 -1.31 2.19 7.06
N SER A 74 -0.53 3.26 7.00
CA SER A 74 -0.12 3.87 5.74
C SER A 74 0.73 2.91 4.89
N ILE A 75 1.64 2.17 5.52
CA ILE A 75 2.47 1.15 4.86
C ILE A 75 1.58 0.01 4.33
N GLU A 76 0.65 -0.49 5.14
CA GLU A 76 -0.28 -1.56 4.73
C GLU A 76 -1.13 -1.16 3.51
N ILE A 77 -1.62 0.09 3.47
CA ILE A 77 -2.37 0.63 2.33
C ILE A 77 -1.48 0.71 1.08
N LEU A 78 -0.23 1.15 1.23
CA LEU A 78 0.73 1.23 0.12
C LEU A 78 1.07 -0.16 -0.44
N GLU A 79 1.31 -1.15 0.41
CA GLU A 79 1.57 -2.54 0.01
C GLU A 79 0.38 -3.15 -0.72
N LYS A 80 -0.84 -2.96 -0.20
CA LYS A 80 -2.06 -3.42 -0.86
C LYS A 80 -2.24 -2.77 -2.23
N SER A 81 -2.01 -1.47 -2.35
CA SER A 81 -2.11 -0.75 -3.61
C SER A 81 -1.06 -1.20 -4.63
N HIS A 82 0.16 -1.50 -4.17
CA HIS A 82 1.24 -2.01 -5.00
C HIS A 82 0.92 -3.41 -5.53
N ASN A 83 0.44 -4.30 -4.67
CA ASN A 83 0.05 -5.66 -5.04
C ASN A 83 -1.12 -5.68 -6.04
N ILE A 84 -2.10 -4.76 -5.88
CA ILE A 84 -3.20 -4.61 -6.84
C ILE A 84 -2.70 -4.14 -8.20
N LYS A 85 -1.73 -3.22 -8.26
CA LYS A 85 -1.13 -2.77 -9.53
C LYS A 85 -0.40 -3.89 -10.23
N ILE A 86 0.43 -4.66 -9.52
CA ILE A 86 1.17 -5.80 -10.07
C ILE A 86 0.18 -6.84 -10.63
N LYS A 87 -0.88 -7.17 -9.89
CA LYS A 87 -1.88 -8.14 -10.33
C LYS A 87 -2.58 -7.68 -11.62
N LYS A 88 -2.98 -6.41 -11.70
CA LYS A 88 -3.60 -5.85 -12.91
C LYS A 88 -2.67 -5.86 -14.12
N GLU A 89 -1.38 -5.59 -13.92
CA GLU A 89 -0.41 -5.62 -15.02
C GLU A 89 -0.14 -7.04 -15.53
N THR A 90 -0.05 -8.02 -14.63
CA THR A 90 0.13 -9.43 -15.01
C THR A 90 -1.09 -9.99 -15.74
N GLU A 91 -2.29 -9.70 -15.27
CA GLU A 91 -3.52 -10.09 -15.95
C GLU A 91 -3.63 -9.47 -17.35
N ARG A 92 -3.35 -8.17 -17.48
CA ARG A 92 -3.38 -7.48 -18.78
C ARG A 92 -2.40 -8.09 -19.78
N LYS A 93 -1.18 -8.44 -19.36
CA LYS A 93 -0.17 -9.10 -20.21
C LYS A 93 -0.63 -10.50 -20.64
N TYR A 94 -1.29 -11.23 -19.75
CA TYR A 94 -1.81 -12.56 -20.04
C TYR A 94 -2.93 -12.53 -21.09
N TYR A 95 -3.92 -11.64 -20.93
CA TYR A 95 -5.00 -11.44 -21.92
C TYR A 95 -4.47 -10.99 -23.26
N TRP A 96 -3.50 -10.11 -23.29
CA TRP A 96 -2.89 -9.64 -24.52
C TRP A 96 -2.16 -10.74 -25.27
N LYS A 97 -1.41 -11.60 -24.58
CA LYS A 97 -0.72 -12.76 -25.20
C LYS A 97 -1.73 -13.76 -25.77
N ARG A 98 -2.81 -14.04 -25.05
CA ARG A 98 -3.85 -14.98 -25.50
C ARG A 98 -4.59 -14.44 -26.73
N PHE A 99 -4.97 -13.18 -26.71
CA PHE A 99 -5.61 -12.51 -27.83
C PHE A 99 -4.70 -12.49 -29.08
N PHE A 100 -3.42 -12.23 -28.92
CA PHE A 100 -2.45 -12.24 -30.01
C PHE A 100 -2.29 -13.64 -30.61
N TRP A 101 -2.29 -14.69 -29.79
CA TRP A 101 -2.20 -16.07 -30.24
C TRP A 101 -3.46 -16.50 -31.03
N GLU A 102 -4.64 -16.11 -30.59
CA GLU A 102 -5.89 -16.35 -31.32
C GLU A 102 -5.92 -15.64 -32.68
N LEU A 103 -5.45 -14.40 -32.74
CA LEU A 103 -5.29 -13.68 -34.01
C LEU A 103 -4.34 -14.39 -34.99
N VAL A 104 -3.22 -14.90 -34.51
CA VAL A 104 -2.26 -15.64 -35.34
C VAL A 104 -2.91 -16.90 -35.93
N ILE A 105 -3.67 -17.64 -35.14
CA ILE A 105 -4.39 -18.85 -35.61
C ILE A 105 -5.40 -18.48 -36.71
N VAL A 106 -6.17 -17.42 -36.53
CA VAL A 106 -7.14 -16.96 -37.53
C VAL A 106 -6.44 -16.53 -38.82
N ILE A 107 -5.35 -15.78 -38.74
CA ILE A 107 -4.58 -15.36 -39.91
C ILE A 107 -4.02 -16.58 -40.67
N PHE A 108 -3.44 -17.55 -39.95
CA PHE A 108 -2.93 -18.78 -40.57
C PHE A 108 -4.05 -19.62 -41.21
N SER A 109 -5.23 -19.68 -40.60
CA SER A 109 -6.41 -20.37 -41.14
C SER A 109 -6.88 -19.72 -42.45
N VAL A 110 -7.01 -18.39 -42.49
CA VAL A 110 -7.40 -17.64 -43.69
C VAL A 110 -6.36 -17.79 -44.80
N PHE A 111 -5.07 -17.73 -44.45
CA PHE A 111 -3.98 -17.87 -45.43
C PHE A 111 -3.92 -19.28 -46.03
N GLY A 112 -4.11 -20.33 -45.20
CA GLY A 112 -4.22 -21.72 -45.66
C GLY A 112 -5.40 -21.94 -46.61
N LEU A 113 -6.54 -21.30 -46.32
CA LEU A 113 -7.74 -21.39 -47.17
C LEU A 113 -7.54 -20.70 -48.52
N LEU A 114 -6.84 -19.54 -48.54
CA LEU A 114 -6.50 -18.83 -49.79
C LEU A 114 -5.53 -19.64 -50.66
N ILE A 115 -4.53 -20.33 -50.08
CA ILE A 115 -3.60 -21.18 -50.81
C ILE A 115 -4.35 -22.39 -51.39
N TRP A 116 -5.27 -22.99 -50.61
CA TRP A 116 -6.08 -24.14 -51.06
C TRP A 116 -7.00 -23.76 -52.23
N LEU A 117 -7.67 -22.62 -52.19
CA LEU A 117 -8.51 -22.10 -53.27
C LEU A 117 -7.69 -21.71 -54.50
N GLY A 118 -6.51 -21.16 -54.35
CA GLY A 118 -5.60 -20.85 -55.48
C GLY A 118 -4.98 -22.08 -56.14
N SER A 119 -4.94 -23.21 -55.45
CA SER A 119 -4.41 -24.48 -55.96
C SER A 119 -5.42 -25.29 -56.79
N THR A 120 -6.69 -24.90 -56.81
CA THR A 120 -7.77 -25.60 -57.54
C THR A 120 -7.98 -25.07 -58.95
N GLU A 121 -7.24 -24.05 -59.39
CA GLU A 121 -7.33 -23.49 -60.75
C GLU A 121 -6.21 -23.96 -61.71
N ILE A 122 -5.60 -25.08 -61.41
CA ILE A 122 -4.64 -25.66 -62.33
C ILE A 122 -5.23 -26.95 -62.96
#